data_9b93a2f1e429c709a265f0788edf8953
#
_entry.id   9b93a2f1e429c709a265f0788edf8953
#
_cell.length_a   1.000
_cell.length_b   1.000
_cell.length_c   1.000
_cell.angle_alpha   90.00
_cell.angle_beta   90.00
_cell.angle_gamma   90.00
#
_symmetry.space_group_name_H-M   'P 1'
#
loop_
_entity.id
_entity.type
_entity.pdbx_description
1 polymer ?
#
loop_
_entity_poly.entity_id
_entity_poly.type
_entity_poly.pdbx_seq_one_letter_code
_entity_poly.pdbx_strand_id
1 'polypeptide(L)'
;MPIYPEIKPYFTKLIDTKEKHQIYVERSGQPDGVPVIFLHGGPGSSTNGNHRRYFDPKFFDIVLFDQRGCGQSKPLGLTENNTTAHLVEDINLIRRT
;
A
#
# COMPACT_ATOMS: atom_id res chain seq x y z
N MET A 1 7.53 6.33 15.51
CA MET A 1 6.39 6.63 16.39
C MET A 1 5.25 7.25 15.62
N PRO A 2 4.03 6.70 15.70
CA PRO A 2 2.88 7.36 15.12
C PRO A 2 2.61 8.70 15.82
N ILE A 3 2.34 9.75 15.06
CA ILE A 3 2.18 11.10 15.59
C ILE A 3 0.71 11.57 15.51
N TYR A 4 0.00 11.13 14.46
CA TYR A 4 -1.35 11.61 14.17
C TYR A 4 -2.41 10.63 14.68
N PRO A 5 -3.68 11.10 14.83
CA PRO A 5 -4.75 10.22 15.29
C PRO A 5 -4.98 9.03 14.38
N GLU A 6 -5.57 7.99 14.93
CA GLU A 6 -5.97 6.82 14.15
C GLU A 6 -7.08 7.21 13.18
N ILE A 7 -6.95 6.76 11.92
CA ILE A 7 -7.92 7.01 10.86
C ILE A 7 -8.19 5.72 10.10
N LYS A 8 -9.30 5.69 9.37
CA LYS A 8 -9.67 4.58 8.51
C LYS A 8 -9.48 4.95 7.05
N PRO A 9 -9.20 4.00 6.17
CA PRO A 9 -9.09 4.30 4.74
C PRO A 9 -10.43 4.70 4.17
N TYR A 10 -10.40 5.66 3.25
CA TYR A 10 -11.60 6.04 2.49
C TYR A 10 -11.71 5.24 1.19
N PHE A 11 -10.69 4.48 0.83
CA PHE A 11 -10.66 3.69 -0.40
C PHE A 11 -9.79 2.46 -0.17
N THR A 12 -10.27 1.30 -0.61
CA THR A 12 -9.51 0.05 -0.61
C THR A 12 -9.76 -0.69 -1.91
N LYS A 13 -8.77 -1.41 -2.41
CA LYS A 13 -8.90 -2.16 -3.65
C LYS A 13 -7.84 -3.26 -3.72
N LEU A 14 -8.18 -4.36 -4.41
CA LEU A 14 -7.21 -5.34 -4.86
C LEU A 14 -6.96 -5.08 -6.34
N ILE A 15 -5.73 -4.76 -6.70
CA ILE A 15 -5.34 -4.44 -8.08
C ILE A 15 -4.69 -5.67 -8.71
N ASP A 16 -5.23 -6.11 -9.84
CA ASP A 16 -4.68 -7.26 -10.55
C ASP A 16 -3.44 -6.85 -11.34
N THR A 17 -2.31 -7.46 -11.04
CA THR A 17 -1.06 -7.20 -11.76
C THR A 17 -0.96 -7.98 -13.07
N LYS A 18 -1.86 -8.96 -13.27
CA LYS A 18 -1.83 -9.91 -14.41
C LYS A 18 -0.63 -10.85 -14.38
N GLU A 19 0.05 -10.93 -13.25
CA GLU A 19 1.20 -11.80 -13.04
C GLU A 19 1.00 -12.72 -11.85
N LYS A 20 -0.22 -13.23 -11.67
CA LYS A 20 -0.63 -14.11 -10.56
C LYS A 20 -0.76 -13.41 -9.21
N HIS A 21 -0.56 -12.10 -9.16
CA HIS A 21 -0.67 -11.32 -7.91
C HIS A 21 -1.78 -10.30 -7.98
N GLN A 22 -2.45 -10.11 -6.85
CA GLN A 22 -3.36 -8.98 -6.64
C GLN A 22 -2.82 -8.18 -5.46
N ILE A 23 -2.64 -6.89 -5.66
CA ILE A 23 -2.05 -6.00 -4.67
C ILE A 23 -3.15 -5.29 -3.87
N TYR A 24 -3.11 -5.44 -2.55
CA TYR A 24 -4.00 -4.69 -1.67
C TYR A 24 -3.49 -3.25 -1.54
N VAL A 25 -4.36 -2.30 -1.83
CA VAL A 25 -4.06 -0.87 -1.75
C VAL A 25 -5.13 -0.18 -0.93
N GLU A 26 -4.73 0.74 -0.07
CA GLU A 26 -5.66 1.60 0.63
C GLU A 26 -5.20 3.05 0.57
N ARG A 27 -6.18 3.97 0.62
CA ARG A 27 -5.92 5.40 0.68
C ARG A 27 -6.64 5.98 1.88
N SER A 28 -5.96 6.88 2.57
CA SER A 28 -6.47 7.49 3.82
C SER A 28 -6.11 8.97 3.84
N GLY A 29 -6.82 9.73 4.67
CA GLY A 29 -6.52 11.14 4.86
C GLY A 29 -7.28 12.04 3.91
N GLN A 30 -6.57 12.92 3.20
CA GLN A 30 -7.16 13.94 2.34
C GLN A 30 -7.15 13.48 0.87
N PRO A 31 -8.33 13.19 0.26
CA PRO A 31 -8.38 12.72 -1.13
C PRO A 31 -7.74 13.67 -2.15
N ASP A 32 -7.80 14.96 -1.89
CA ASP A 32 -7.21 15.96 -2.78
C ASP A 32 -5.84 16.44 -2.30
N GLY A 33 -5.28 15.76 -1.30
CA GLY A 33 -4.00 16.14 -0.73
C GLY A 33 -2.81 15.69 -1.56
N VAL A 34 -1.63 16.03 -1.06
CA VAL A 34 -0.37 15.60 -1.68
C VAL A 34 -0.24 14.08 -1.50
N PRO A 35 -0.11 13.32 -2.59
CA PRO A 35 0.00 11.87 -2.46
C PRO A 35 1.35 11.47 -1.86
N VAL A 36 1.31 10.52 -0.93
CA VAL A 36 2.51 9.92 -0.34
C VAL A 36 2.30 8.41 -0.29
N ILE A 37 3.31 7.66 -0.76
CA ILE A 37 3.29 6.20 -0.74
C ILE A 37 4.27 5.73 0.32
N PHE A 38 3.79 4.89 1.23
CA PHE A 38 4.61 4.30 2.27
C PHE A 38 4.93 2.84 1.93
N LEU A 39 6.22 2.50 1.95
CA LEU A 39 6.68 1.13 1.72
C LEU A 39 6.90 0.46 3.08
N HIS A 40 6.19 -0.64 3.34
CA HIS A 40 6.45 -1.41 4.56
C HIS A 40 7.81 -2.11 4.47
N GLY A 41 8.41 -2.39 5.61
CA GLY A 41 9.73 -3.01 5.65
C GLY A 41 9.70 -4.50 5.33
N GLY A 42 10.73 -4.96 4.60
CA GLY A 42 11.06 -6.36 4.40
C GLY A 42 10.02 -7.26 3.74
N PRO A 43 10.48 -8.36 3.13
CA PRO A 43 9.57 -9.38 2.64
C PRO A 43 8.88 -10.08 3.81
N GLY A 44 7.61 -10.46 3.62
CA GLY A 44 6.82 -11.11 4.66
C GLY A 44 6.16 -10.16 5.64
N SER A 45 6.45 -8.86 5.57
CA SER A 45 5.77 -7.84 6.37
C SER A 45 4.48 -7.40 5.69
N SER A 46 3.75 -6.49 6.33
CA SER A 46 2.55 -5.89 5.75
C SER A 46 2.36 -4.50 6.33
N THR A 47 1.46 -3.74 5.73
CA THR A 47 1.03 -2.47 6.31
C THR A 47 0.10 -2.75 7.49
N ASN A 48 -0.02 -1.77 8.38
CA ASN A 48 -0.97 -1.83 9.48
C ASN A 48 -1.52 -0.43 9.75
N GLY A 49 -2.54 -0.35 10.60
CA GLY A 49 -3.21 0.92 10.87
C GLY A 49 -2.31 2.02 11.42
N ASN A 50 -1.23 1.65 12.09
CA ASN A 50 -0.30 2.65 12.63
C ASN A 50 0.50 3.35 11.55
N HIS A 51 0.70 2.74 10.39
CA HIS A 51 1.41 3.37 9.28
C HIS A 51 0.68 4.62 8.77
N ARG A 52 -0.66 4.65 8.86
CA ARG A 52 -1.46 5.82 8.48
C ARG A 52 -1.18 7.02 9.38
N ARG A 53 -0.70 6.77 10.58
CA ARG A 53 -0.50 7.80 11.62
C ARG A 53 0.85 8.50 11.52
N TYR A 54 1.66 8.16 10.53
CA TYR A 54 2.96 8.81 10.30
C TYR A 54 2.82 10.12 9.53
N PHE A 55 1.68 10.35 8.88
CA PHE A 55 1.47 11.49 7.99
C PHE A 55 0.24 12.28 8.40
N ASP A 56 0.27 13.60 8.15
CA ASP A 56 -0.86 14.48 8.46
C ASP A 56 -2.05 14.16 7.55
N PRO A 57 -3.17 13.65 8.10
CA PRO A 57 -4.32 13.26 7.29
C PRO A 57 -5.08 14.45 6.68
N LYS A 58 -4.77 15.65 7.10
CA LYS A 58 -5.39 16.86 6.54
C LYS A 58 -4.62 17.39 5.34
N PHE A 59 -3.38 16.95 5.17
CA PHE A 59 -2.49 17.44 4.11
C PHE A 59 -2.20 16.38 3.06
N PHE A 60 -2.02 15.14 3.47
CA PHE A 60 -1.59 14.05 2.60
C PHE A 60 -2.72 13.11 2.22
N ASP A 61 -2.68 12.64 0.98
CA ASP A 61 -3.40 11.46 0.53
C ASP A 61 -2.45 10.29 0.77
N ILE A 62 -2.70 9.54 1.83
CA ILE A 62 -1.78 8.52 2.33
C ILE A 62 -2.09 7.20 1.65
N VAL A 63 -1.17 6.73 0.82
CA VAL A 63 -1.32 5.48 0.06
C VAL A 63 -0.47 4.40 0.70
N LEU A 64 -1.14 3.36 1.19
CA LEU A 64 -0.48 2.17 1.73
C LEU A 64 -0.84 0.99 0.84
N PHE A 65 0.10 0.08 0.68
CA PHE A 65 -0.18 -1.16 -0.04
C PHE A 65 0.64 -2.30 0.55
N ASP A 66 0.13 -3.51 0.40
CA ASP A 66 0.86 -4.71 0.78
C ASP A 66 1.57 -5.24 -0.46
N GLN A 67 2.88 -5.45 -0.35
CA GLN A 67 3.69 -5.98 -1.44
C GLN A 67 3.22 -7.38 -1.83
N ARG A 68 3.61 -7.82 -3.04
CA ARG A 68 3.25 -9.15 -3.54
C ARG A 68 3.58 -10.23 -2.50
N GLY A 69 2.63 -11.11 -2.24
CA GLY A 69 2.80 -12.20 -1.30
C GLY A 69 2.72 -11.81 0.17
N CYS A 70 2.39 -10.56 0.48
CA CYS A 70 2.36 -10.03 1.85
C CYS A 70 0.97 -9.56 2.24
N GLY A 71 0.68 -9.66 3.55
CA GLY A 71 -0.53 -9.10 4.15
C GLY A 71 -1.81 -9.49 3.44
N GLN A 72 -2.58 -8.50 3.00
CA GLN A 72 -3.86 -8.69 2.32
C GLN A 72 -3.74 -8.84 0.81
N SER A 73 -2.53 -8.70 0.25
CA SER A 73 -2.27 -9.01 -1.16
C SER A 73 -2.36 -10.52 -1.38
N LYS A 74 -2.75 -10.92 -2.59
CA LYS A 74 -3.03 -12.33 -2.89
C LYS A 74 -2.21 -12.81 -4.08
N PRO A 75 -1.81 -14.09 -4.12
CA PRO A 75 -1.92 -15.06 -3.02
C PRO A 75 -0.83 -14.81 -1.98
N LEU A 76 -1.14 -15.11 -0.72
CA LEU A 76 -0.19 -14.93 0.37
C LEU A 76 0.99 -15.90 0.22
N GLY A 77 2.19 -15.39 0.40
CA GLY A 77 3.39 -16.21 0.40
C GLY A 77 3.93 -16.63 -0.96
N LEU A 78 3.26 -16.25 -2.06
CA LEU A 78 3.75 -16.57 -3.40
C LEU A 78 4.99 -15.74 -3.72
N THR A 79 6.09 -16.39 -4.07
CA THR A 79 7.35 -15.72 -4.40
C THR A 79 7.61 -15.58 -5.90
N GLU A 80 6.83 -16.25 -6.74
CA GLU A 80 6.95 -16.17 -8.19
C GLU A 80 6.63 -14.74 -8.65
N ASN A 81 7.39 -14.20 -9.60
CA ASN A 81 7.21 -12.84 -10.12
C ASN A 81 7.18 -11.80 -8.99
N ASN A 82 8.14 -11.90 -8.08
CA ASN A 82 8.19 -11.03 -6.90
C ASN A 82 9.61 -10.52 -6.64
N THR A 83 10.09 -9.70 -7.58
CA THR A 83 11.43 -9.08 -7.50
C THR A 83 11.29 -7.58 -7.27
N THR A 84 12.43 -6.90 -7.09
CA THR A 84 12.44 -5.44 -6.96
C THR A 84 11.86 -4.75 -8.21
N ALA A 85 12.12 -5.31 -9.40
CA ALA A 85 11.55 -4.78 -10.63
C ALA A 85 10.02 -4.88 -10.60
N HIS A 86 9.46 -5.96 -10.09
CA HIS A 86 8.01 -6.13 -9.95
C HIS A 86 7.44 -5.12 -8.95
N LEU A 87 8.16 -4.83 -7.87
CA LEU A 87 7.74 -3.81 -6.91
C LEU A 87 7.61 -2.44 -7.58
N VAL A 88 8.58 -2.06 -8.41
CA VAL A 88 8.53 -0.79 -9.14
C VAL A 88 7.34 -0.75 -10.10
N GLU A 89 7.06 -1.85 -10.79
CA GLU A 89 5.90 -1.95 -11.68
C GLU A 89 4.60 -1.77 -10.89
N ASP A 90 4.51 -2.37 -9.70
CA ASP A 90 3.32 -2.27 -8.85
C ASP A 90 3.09 -0.84 -8.37
N ILE A 91 4.16 -0.13 -7.98
CA ILE A 91 4.06 1.26 -7.58
C ILE A 91 3.52 2.11 -8.74
N ASN A 92 4.00 1.88 -9.95
CA ASN A 92 3.51 2.59 -11.12
C ASN A 92 2.04 2.26 -11.41
N LEU A 93 1.63 1.01 -11.22
CA LEU A 93 0.24 0.61 -11.39
C LEU A 93 -0.67 1.30 -10.37
N ILE A 94 -0.23 1.38 -9.12
CA ILE A 94 -0.95 2.06 -8.05
C ILE A 94 -1.13 3.54 -8.37
N ARG A 95 -0.10 4.18 -8.90
CA ARG A 95 -0.15 5.61 -9.27
C ARG A 95 -1.21 5.90 -10.33
N ARG A 96 -1.52 4.94 -11.18
CA ARG A 96 -2.51 5.09 -12.25
C ARG A 96 -3.94 4.73 -11.83
N THR A 97 -4.12 4.32 -10.59
CA THR A 97 -5.44 3.87 -10.08
C THR A 97 -6.26 4.96 -9.38
#